data_a930bab8aab5c3497400fac0d049f1a2
#
_entry.id   a930bab8aab5c3497400fac0d049f1a2
#
_cell.length_a   1.000
_cell.length_b   1.000
_cell.length_c   1.000
_cell.angle_alpha   90.00
_cell.angle_beta   90.00
_cell.angle_gamma   90.00
#
_symmetry.space_group_name_H-M   'P 1'
#
loop_
_entity.id
_entity.type
_entity.pdbx_description
1 polymer ?
#
loop_
_entity_poly.entity_id
_entity_poly.type
_entity_poly.pdbx_seq_one_letter_code
_entity_poly.pdbx_strand_id
1 'polypeptide(L)'
;MKKLVLIFSTLGVVGLTESCKMKNTTAVVEGDAASKVYVAPGKYDEFYNFVSGGFSGQVSVYGLPSGRLLKVIPVFSVNPENGYGYSEETKPMLTTTAGFIPWDDQHHLEISQTNGEQDGRWLFANANNTPRVARLDLTTFKTAEILEIPNSAGNHSSPFITENTEYVVAGTRFSIPIKNQDVPITSFKQNFKSVASFISVDKTTGNMHIAFQIALPGMSLDLSHSGKGPSSGWFFFSTYNTEQANTLLEVNASQKDKDFIVAVNWKKAEEYVKSGKGTKMKTQYYHNTWNEDTHSATSKVEDEVIMLDPSELKDMIYMIPCPKSPHGCDVDPSGEYIVGSGKLAALIPVFSFTKFSKAIADKNFEGDYYGIPVVKYEAALHGEVQKPGLGPLHTEFDGKGNAYTSFFLSSEIVKWSLKDVKVLDRVPTYYSIGHLCIPGGDTKKPWGKYVIAYNKITKDRYLPTGPELPQAAQLYDISGDKMQL
;
A
#
# COMPACT_ATOMS: atom_id res chain seq x y z
N MET A 1 0.62 81.17 9.74
CA MET A 1 0.12 79.81 9.51
C MET A 1 0.82 79.22 8.24
N LYS A 2 2.08 78.89 8.28
CA LYS A 2 2.78 78.19 7.17
C LYS A 2 4.12 77.64 7.68
N LYS A 3 4.14 76.74 8.65
CA LYS A 3 5.37 76.00 9.06
C LYS A 3 5.05 74.69 9.78
N LEU A 4 3.98 73.99 9.45
CA LEU A 4 3.66 72.75 10.13
C LEU A 4 3.35 71.56 9.14
N VAL A 5 3.80 71.61 7.91
CA VAL A 5 3.51 70.58 6.92
C VAL A 5 4.76 69.83 6.42
N LEU A 6 5.99 70.18 6.90
CA LEU A 6 7.22 69.61 6.32
C LEU A 6 7.95 68.62 7.22
N ILE A 7 7.38 68.19 8.35
CA ILE A 7 8.05 67.22 9.26
C ILE A 7 7.47 65.82 9.16
N PHE A 8 6.36 65.63 8.49
CA PHE A 8 5.73 64.27 8.39
C PHE A 8 6.14 63.45 7.16
N SER A 9 6.89 64.02 6.21
CA SER A 9 7.26 63.29 4.98
C SER A 9 8.65 62.63 5.04
N THR A 10 9.48 62.88 6.05
CA THR A 10 10.82 62.31 6.16
C THR A 10 10.92 61.10 7.12
N LEU A 11 9.93 60.88 7.97
CA LEU A 11 9.90 59.69 8.83
C LEU A 11 9.24 58.46 8.21
N GLY A 12 8.47 58.66 7.12
CA GLY A 12 7.81 57.55 6.44
C GLY A 12 8.68 56.78 5.44
N VAL A 13 9.84 57.32 5.04
CA VAL A 13 10.70 56.72 4.01
C VAL A 13 11.80 55.86 4.61
N VAL A 14 12.18 56.08 5.87
CA VAL A 14 13.21 55.29 6.54
C VAL A 14 12.67 53.94 7.07
N GLY A 15 11.35 53.86 7.32
CA GLY A 15 10.74 52.61 7.79
C GLY A 15 10.44 51.57 6.69
N LEU A 16 10.48 51.96 5.42
CA LEU A 16 10.16 51.09 4.29
C LEU A 16 11.39 50.42 3.66
N THR A 17 12.59 50.81 4.00
CA THR A 17 13.82 50.25 3.45
C THR A 17 14.44 49.13 4.30
N GLU A 18 13.98 48.93 5.54
CA GLU A 18 14.41 47.78 6.35
C GLU A 18 13.49 46.57 6.29
N SER A 19 12.27 46.74 5.74
CA SER A 19 11.32 45.63 5.60
C SER A 19 11.58 44.69 4.42
N CYS A 20 12.52 45.01 3.55
CA CYS A 20 12.87 44.18 2.38
C CYS A 20 14.28 43.59 2.41
N LYS A 21 14.90 43.51 3.56
CA LYS A 21 15.97 42.53 3.76
C LYS A 21 15.36 41.20 4.18
N MET A 22 14.59 40.59 3.26
CA MET A 22 14.58 39.12 3.27
C MET A 22 16.05 38.70 3.27
N LYS A 23 16.51 38.11 4.36
CA LYS A 23 17.66 37.25 4.29
C LYS A 23 17.29 36.22 3.22
N ASN A 24 17.83 36.37 2.03
CA ASN A 24 18.01 35.24 1.14
C ASN A 24 18.88 34.24 1.91
N THR A 25 18.28 33.44 2.75
CA THR A 25 18.76 32.11 2.99
C THR A 25 18.48 31.36 1.69
N THR A 26 19.24 31.64 0.64
CA THR A 26 19.56 30.63 -0.34
C THR A 26 20.03 29.47 0.50
N ALA A 27 19.25 28.42 0.56
CA ALA A 27 19.74 27.14 0.98
C ALA A 27 21.00 26.93 0.13
N VAL A 28 22.15 26.96 0.77
CA VAL A 28 23.39 26.63 0.11
C VAL A 28 23.23 25.17 -0.22
N VAL A 29 22.85 24.87 -1.46
CA VAL A 29 22.89 23.51 -1.99
C VAL A 29 24.38 23.22 -2.11
N GLU A 30 24.96 22.65 -1.07
CA GLU A 30 26.34 22.14 -1.12
C GLU A 30 26.33 20.96 -2.10
N GLY A 31 26.94 21.16 -3.24
CA GLY A 31 27.08 20.18 -4.29
C GLY A 31 26.21 20.48 -5.53
N ASP A 32 26.61 19.93 -6.64
CA ASP A 32 25.90 19.99 -7.90
C ASP A 32 24.77 18.93 -7.91
N ALA A 33 23.61 19.25 -7.31
CA ALA A 33 22.46 18.36 -7.28
C ALA A 33 21.99 17.97 -8.69
N ALA A 34 22.16 18.87 -9.67
CA ALA A 34 21.81 18.61 -11.06
C ALA A 34 22.67 17.49 -11.67
N SER A 35 23.97 17.44 -11.34
CA SER A 35 24.85 16.38 -11.84
C SER A 35 24.51 15.00 -11.28
N LYS A 36 23.96 14.92 -10.07
CA LYS A 36 23.55 13.66 -9.43
C LYS A 36 22.33 13.02 -10.11
N VAL A 37 21.47 13.82 -10.73
CA VAL A 37 20.25 13.36 -11.41
C VAL A 37 20.37 13.39 -12.93
N TYR A 38 21.52 13.83 -13.45
CA TYR A 38 21.73 13.93 -14.88
C TYR A 38 21.95 12.55 -15.51
N VAL A 39 21.08 12.22 -16.47
CA VAL A 39 21.24 11.07 -17.35
C VAL A 39 21.39 11.57 -18.78
N ALA A 40 22.54 11.33 -19.38
CA ALA A 40 22.86 11.82 -20.72
C ALA A 40 21.89 11.31 -21.78
N PRO A 41 21.62 12.06 -22.87
CA PRO A 41 20.83 11.59 -23.99
C PRO A 41 21.32 10.24 -24.52
N GLY A 42 20.39 9.30 -24.79
CA GLY A 42 20.72 7.95 -25.23
C GLY A 42 21.21 6.99 -24.14
N LYS A 43 21.23 7.43 -22.87
CA LYS A 43 21.50 6.58 -21.71
C LYS A 43 20.20 6.27 -20.98
N TYR A 44 20.19 5.10 -20.32
CA TYR A 44 19.07 4.65 -19.48
C TYR A 44 19.24 5.20 -18.06
N ASP A 45 18.10 5.42 -17.40
CA ASP A 45 18.03 5.60 -15.96
C ASP A 45 18.43 4.30 -15.25
N GLU A 46 18.83 4.42 -13.99
CA GLU A 46 19.28 3.28 -13.18
C GLU A 46 18.10 2.40 -12.76
N PHE A 47 16.95 3.01 -12.49
CA PHE A 47 15.72 2.33 -12.08
C PHE A 47 14.51 2.87 -12.83
N TYR A 48 13.48 2.02 -12.95
CA TYR A 48 12.12 2.44 -13.26
C TYR A 48 11.33 2.60 -11.96
N ASN A 49 10.61 3.69 -11.87
CA ASN A 49 9.69 4.00 -10.78
C ASN A 49 8.27 3.98 -11.31
N PHE A 50 7.50 2.98 -10.92
CA PHE A 50 6.09 2.86 -11.26
C PHE A 50 5.27 3.58 -10.21
N VAL A 51 4.51 4.58 -10.62
CA VAL A 51 3.75 5.46 -9.75
C VAL A 51 2.27 5.30 -10.02
N SER A 52 1.52 4.98 -8.97
CA SER A 52 0.06 4.93 -9.04
C SER A 52 -0.49 6.33 -9.31
N GLY A 53 -1.37 6.43 -10.29
CA GLY A 53 -1.98 7.69 -10.70
C GLY A 53 -3.20 8.08 -9.87
N GLY A 54 -3.61 7.26 -8.90
CA GLY A 54 -4.79 7.50 -8.08
C GLY A 54 -6.03 7.67 -8.95
N PHE A 55 -6.69 8.79 -8.82
CA PHE A 55 -7.94 9.11 -9.54
C PHE A 55 -7.80 9.21 -11.06
N SER A 56 -6.59 9.18 -11.63
CA SER A 56 -6.44 9.07 -13.09
C SER A 56 -6.69 7.66 -13.62
N GLY A 57 -6.68 6.64 -12.75
CA GLY A 57 -6.81 5.22 -13.13
C GLY A 57 -5.65 4.69 -13.96
N GLN A 58 -4.48 5.33 -13.87
CA GLN A 58 -3.31 5.09 -14.72
C GLN A 58 -2.08 4.79 -13.87
N VAL A 59 -1.06 4.21 -14.50
CA VAL A 59 0.28 4.05 -13.93
C VAL A 59 1.25 4.91 -14.72
N SER A 60 1.99 5.76 -14.05
CA SER A 60 3.08 6.53 -14.65
C SER A 60 4.42 5.86 -14.39
N VAL A 61 5.28 5.81 -15.39
CA VAL A 61 6.63 5.23 -15.31
C VAL A 61 7.65 6.34 -15.40
N TYR A 62 8.44 6.52 -14.36
CA TYR A 62 9.53 7.49 -14.32
C TYR A 62 10.88 6.80 -14.27
N GLY A 63 11.86 7.40 -14.91
CA GLY A 63 13.26 7.01 -14.76
C GLY A 63 13.88 7.63 -13.52
N LEU A 64 14.71 6.90 -12.81
CA LEU A 64 15.48 7.39 -11.69
C LEU A 64 16.99 7.22 -11.95
N PRO A 65 17.80 8.21 -11.67
CA PRO A 65 17.53 9.43 -10.89
C PRO A 65 16.96 10.62 -11.66
N SER A 66 16.78 10.53 -12.99
CA SER A 66 16.45 11.71 -13.80
C SER A 66 15.07 12.31 -13.56
N GLY A 67 14.11 11.56 -13.02
CA GLY A 67 12.73 11.97 -12.89
C GLY A 67 11.97 12.10 -14.21
N ARG A 68 12.53 11.58 -15.34
CA ARG A 68 11.87 11.66 -16.66
C ARG A 68 10.63 10.79 -16.69
N LEU A 69 9.51 11.34 -17.14
CA LEU A 69 8.33 10.55 -17.48
C LEU A 69 8.60 9.74 -18.75
N LEU A 70 8.60 8.42 -18.64
CA LEU A 70 8.90 7.49 -19.74
C LEU A 70 7.63 6.98 -20.41
N LYS A 71 6.60 6.68 -19.61
CA LYS A 71 5.34 6.10 -20.09
C LYS A 71 4.20 6.43 -19.15
N VAL A 72 2.98 6.50 -19.69
CA VAL A 72 1.72 6.43 -18.94
C VAL A 72 0.96 5.21 -19.45
N ILE A 73 0.52 4.34 -18.53
CA ILE A 73 -0.18 3.10 -18.83
C ILE A 73 -1.61 3.22 -18.27
N PRO A 74 -2.65 3.25 -19.12
CA PRO A 74 -4.03 3.20 -18.65
C PRO A 74 -4.36 1.80 -18.12
N VAL A 75 -4.98 1.75 -16.92
CA VAL A 75 -5.36 0.50 -16.25
C VAL A 75 -6.86 0.46 -16.01
N PHE A 76 -7.37 1.35 -15.16
CA PHE A 76 -8.79 1.49 -14.84
C PHE A 76 -9.30 2.85 -15.33
N SER A 77 -9.04 3.17 -16.58
CA SER A 77 -9.47 4.41 -17.20
C SER A 77 -9.72 4.20 -18.68
N VAL A 78 -10.76 4.85 -19.19
CA VAL A 78 -11.01 4.91 -20.64
C VAL A 78 -9.93 5.77 -21.29
N ASN A 79 -9.29 5.23 -22.30
CA ASN A 79 -8.30 5.96 -23.07
C ASN A 79 -8.40 5.59 -24.57
N PRO A 80 -8.58 6.56 -25.47
CA PRO A 80 -8.79 6.31 -26.90
C PRO A 80 -7.51 5.93 -27.67
N GLU A 81 -6.32 6.30 -27.15
CA GLU A 81 -5.08 6.13 -27.89
C GLU A 81 -4.31 4.85 -27.50
N ASN A 82 -4.22 4.57 -26.20
CA ASN A 82 -3.37 3.48 -25.70
C ASN A 82 -4.01 2.65 -24.58
N GLY A 83 -5.31 2.84 -24.32
CA GLY A 83 -6.07 2.17 -23.27
C GLY A 83 -7.30 1.44 -23.82
N TYR A 84 -8.25 1.22 -22.90
CA TYR A 84 -9.43 0.39 -23.14
C TYR A 84 -10.72 1.18 -22.85
N GLY A 85 -11.86 0.63 -23.31
CA GLY A 85 -13.19 1.12 -22.98
C GLY A 85 -13.74 2.23 -23.86
N TYR A 86 -12.95 2.74 -24.80
CA TYR A 86 -13.40 3.76 -25.75
C TYR A 86 -14.18 3.16 -26.93
N SER A 87 -13.69 2.05 -27.50
CA SER A 87 -14.35 1.31 -28.59
C SER A 87 -15.10 0.08 -28.07
N GLU A 88 -16.02 -0.46 -28.87
CA GLU A 88 -16.75 -1.68 -28.52
C GLU A 88 -15.82 -2.89 -28.36
N GLU A 89 -14.72 -2.96 -29.12
CA GLU A 89 -13.73 -4.05 -29.02
C GLU A 89 -12.94 -3.99 -27.72
N THR A 90 -12.80 -2.81 -27.12
CA THR A 90 -11.97 -2.61 -25.91
C THR A 90 -12.79 -2.49 -24.63
N LYS A 91 -14.11 -2.21 -24.71
CA LYS A 91 -15.02 -2.16 -23.54
C LYS A 91 -14.98 -3.40 -22.65
N PRO A 92 -14.82 -4.63 -23.19
CA PRO A 92 -14.77 -5.82 -22.35
C PRO A 92 -13.71 -5.77 -21.25
N MET A 93 -12.58 -5.09 -21.48
CA MET A 93 -11.54 -4.95 -20.46
C MET A 93 -12.02 -4.28 -19.16
N LEU A 94 -13.02 -3.40 -19.25
CA LEU A 94 -13.56 -2.65 -18.10
C LEU A 94 -14.96 -3.13 -17.67
N THR A 95 -15.39 -4.29 -18.15
CA THR A 95 -16.68 -4.89 -17.79
C THR A 95 -16.58 -5.64 -16.46
N THR A 96 -17.60 -5.50 -15.64
CA THR A 96 -17.73 -6.14 -14.32
C THR A 96 -19.14 -6.68 -14.16
N THR A 97 -19.41 -7.41 -13.07
CA THR A 97 -20.78 -7.85 -12.71
C THR A 97 -21.75 -6.68 -12.47
N ALA A 98 -21.23 -5.51 -12.13
CA ALA A 98 -22.00 -4.26 -12.02
C ALA A 98 -22.17 -3.53 -13.37
N GLY A 99 -21.68 -4.11 -14.46
CA GLY A 99 -21.69 -3.52 -15.80
C GLY A 99 -20.35 -2.90 -16.20
N PHE A 100 -20.38 -2.00 -17.20
CA PHE A 100 -19.21 -1.28 -17.66
C PHE A 100 -18.82 -0.20 -16.64
N ILE A 101 -17.61 -0.32 -16.05
CA ILE A 101 -17.05 0.65 -15.10
C ILE A 101 -15.79 1.26 -15.72
N PRO A 102 -15.91 2.44 -16.33
CA PRO A 102 -14.87 3.04 -17.16
C PRO A 102 -13.70 3.61 -16.36
N TRP A 103 -13.81 3.70 -15.04
CA TRP A 103 -12.84 4.40 -14.21
C TRP A 103 -12.75 3.80 -12.79
N ASP A 104 -11.56 3.86 -12.19
CA ASP A 104 -11.34 3.62 -10.77
C ASP A 104 -10.08 4.33 -10.26
N ASP A 105 -9.94 4.43 -8.94
CA ASP A 105 -8.75 4.89 -8.25
C ASP A 105 -7.70 3.75 -8.26
N GLN A 106 -6.66 3.90 -9.09
CA GLN A 106 -5.52 2.99 -9.08
C GLN A 106 -4.58 3.42 -7.94
N HIS A 107 -4.41 2.58 -6.93
CA HIS A 107 -3.82 3.00 -5.65
C HIS A 107 -2.47 2.34 -5.33
N HIS A 108 -2.40 1.03 -5.28
CA HIS A 108 -1.16 0.30 -5.01
C HIS A 108 -0.65 -0.45 -6.25
N LEU A 109 0.65 -0.67 -6.26
CA LEU A 109 1.39 -1.37 -7.29
C LEU A 109 2.36 -2.37 -6.66
N GLU A 110 2.55 -3.51 -7.33
CA GLU A 110 3.54 -4.51 -6.91
C GLU A 110 4.18 -5.16 -8.13
N ILE A 111 5.52 -5.25 -8.15
CA ILE A 111 6.27 -5.91 -9.22
C ILE A 111 6.43 -7.39 -8.89
N SER A 112 6.23 -8.26 -9.89
CA SER A 112 6.44 -9.70 -9.74
C SER A 112 7.84 -10.05 -9.22
N GLN A 113 7.92 -11.10 -8.39
CA GLN A 113 9.17 -11.56 -7.79
C GLN A 113 9.45 -13.02 -8.12
N THR A 114 10.72 -13.33 -8.23
CA THR A 114 11.25 -14.70 -8.27
C THR A 114 12.31 -14.83 -7.19
N ASN A 115 12.15 -15.81 -6.30
CA ASN A 115 13.01 -16.02 -5.13
C ASN A 115 13.14 -14.81 -4.21
N GLY A 116 12.10 -13.98 -4.14
CA GLY A 116 12.04 -12.79 -3.31
C GLY A 116 12.82 -11.60 -3.88
N GLU A 117 13.11 -11.59 -5.18
CA GLU A 117 13.73 -10.48 -5.90
C GLU A 117 12.85 -10.08 -7.09
N GLN A 118 12.72 -8.78 -7.37
CA GLN A 118 11.94 -8.28 -8.51
C GLN A 118 12.50 -8.86 -9.81
N ASP A 119 11.63 -9.43 -10.64
CA ASP A 119 12.02 -10.10 -11.88
C ASP A 119 11.65 -9.32 -13.15
N GLY A 120 10.93 -8.22 -13.00
CA GLY A 120 10.59 -7.32 -14.10
C GLY A 120 9.65 -7.88 -15.16
N ARG A 121 8.94 -8.99 -14.88
CA ARG A 121 8.01 -9.59 -15.84
C ARG A 121 6.65 -8.90 -15.84
N TRP A 122 6.08 -8.71 -14.66
CA TRP A 122 4.73 -8.20 -14.48
C TRP A 122 4.68 -7.13 -13.39
N LEU A 123 3.73 -6.23 -13.56
CA LEU A 123 3.31 -5.28 -12.55
C LEU A 123 1.83 -5.53 -12.26
N PHE A 124 1.49 -5.65 -10.99
CA PHE A 124 0.11 -5.77 -10.54
C PHE A 124 -0.39 -4.43 -10.01
N ALA A 125 -1.66 -4.13 -10.26
CA ALA A 125 -2.30 -2.89 -9.87
C ALA A 125 -3.69 -3.15 -9.29
N ASN A 126 -4.05 -2.49 -8.20
CA ASN A 126 -5.40 -2.58 -7.64
C ASN A 126 -6.31 -1.47 -8.12
N ALA A 127 -7.60 -1.75 -8.13
CA ALA A 127 -8.66 -0.75 -8.11
C ALA A 127 -9.16 -0.60 -6.67
N ASN A 128 -9.06 0.61 -6.11
CA ASN A 128 -9.34 0.85 -4.69
C ASN A 128 -10.84 0.83 -4.35
N ASN A 129 -11.69 1.27 -5.28
CA ASN A 129 -13.13 1.41 -5.03
C ASN A 129 -13.94 0.22 -5.53
N THR A 130 -13.52 -0.40 -6.63
CA THR A 130 -14.13 -1.65 -7.12
C THR A 130 -13.19 -2.82 -6.90
N PRO A 131 -13.70 -4.03 -6.63
CA PRO A 131 -12.86 -5.18 -6.32
C PRO A 131 -12.21 -5.74 -7.59
N ARG A 132 -11.17 -5.07 -8.11
CA ARG A 132 -10.44 -5.50 -9.30
C ARG A 132 -8.94 -5.49 -9.08
N VAL A 133 -8.24 -6.43 -9.70
CA VAL A 133 -6.78 -6.46 -9.83
C VAL A 133 -6.43 -6.55 -11.30
N ALA A 134 -5.48 -5.75 -11.73
CA ALA A 134 -4.93 -5.77 -13.07
C ALA A 134 -3.50 -6.33 -13.08
N ARG A 135 -3.13 -7.03 -14.15
CA ARG A 135 -1.77 -7.39 -14.47
C ARG A 135 -1.32 -6.64 -15.73
N LEU A 136 -0.19 -5.96 -15.61
CA LEU A 136 0.48 -5.27 -16.68
C LEU A 136 1.70 -6.09 -17.11
N ASP A 137 1.88 -6.22 -18.40
CA ASP A 137 3.07 -6.86 -18.97
C ASP A 137 4.19 -5.82 -19.13
N LEU A 138 5.33 -6.05 -18.48
CA LEU A 138 6.45 -5.12 -18.50
C LEU A 138 7.35 -5.25 -19.75
N THR A 139 7.08 -6.20 -20.63
CA THR A 139 7.74 -6.24 -21.95
C THR A 139 7.05 -5.31 -22.94
N THR A 140 5.74 -5.14 -22.81
CA THR A 140 4.91 -4.28 -23.68
C THR A 140 4.49 -2.97 -23.02
N PHE A 141 4.58 -2.87 -21.69
CA PHE A 141 4.04 -1.77 -20.90
C PHE A 141 2.54 -1.54 -21.15
N LYS A 142 1.78 -2.64 -21.18
CA LYS A 142 0.33 -2.61 -21.35
C LYS A 142 -0.38 -3.44 -20.29
N THR A 143 -1.62 -3.06 -20.00
CA THR A 143 -2.52 -3.86 -19.18
C THR A 143 -2.96 -5.09 -19.97
N ALA A 144 -2.58 -6.26 -19.51
CA ALA A 144 -2.86 -7.54 -20.18
C ALA A 144 -4.11 -8.23 -19.63
N GLU A 145 -4.46 -7.98 -18.37
CA GLU A 145 -5.52 -8.72 -17.69
C GLU A 145 -6.13 -7.89 -16.57
N ILE A 146 -7.45 -7.97 -16.42
CA ILE A 146 -8.19 -7.37 -15.29
C ILE A 146 -9.14 -8.44 -14.74
N LEU A 147 -8.93 -8.80 -13.47
CA LEU A 147 -9.72 -9.79 -12.76
C LEU A 147 -10.61 -9.09 -11.72
N GLU A 148 -11.92 -9.32 -11.79
CA GLU A 148 -12.86 -8.91 -10.76
C GLU A 148 -12.79 -9.90 -9.58
N ILE A 149 -12.84 -9.40 -8.35
CA ILE A 149 -12.76 -10.23 -7.14
C ILE A 149 -14.16 -10.32 -6.51
N PRO A 150 -14.80 -11.47 -6.52
CA PRO A 150 -16.12 -11.66 -5.91
C PRO A 150 -16.02 -11.63 -4.38
N ASN A 151 -17.17 -11.46 -3.73
CA ASN A 151 -17.29 -11.43 -2.26
C ASN A 151 -16.46 -10.33 -1.60
N SER A 152 -16.19 -9.23 -2.33
CA SER A 152 -15.33 -8.14 -1.89
C SER A 152 -15.95 -6.79 -2.20
N ALA A 153 -15.66 -5.77 -1.38
CA ALA A 153 -16.07 -4.39 -1.59
C ALA A 153 -14.87 -3.47 -1.44
N GLY A 154 -14.30 -3.08 -2.59
CA GLY A 154 -13.05 -2.34 -2.65
C GLY A 154 -11.84 -3.20 -2.26
N ASN A 155 -10.66 -2.77 -2.66
CA ASN A 155 -9.42 -3.52 -2.51
C ASN A 155 -8.27 -2.61 -2.14
N HIS A 156 -8.21 -2.14 -0.90
CA HIS A 156 -7.08 -1.30 -0.47
C HIS A 156 -5.83 -2.16 -0.19
N SER A 157 -5.99 -3.25 0.56
CA SER A 157 -4.91 -4.21 0.84
C SER A 157 -4.66 -5.16 -0.35
N SER A 158 -4.14 -4.61 -1.42
CA SER A 158 -3.94 -5.26 -2.73
C SER A 158 -3.03 -4.38 -3.59
N PRO A 159 -2.28 -4.91 -4.58
CA PRO A 159 -2.17 -6.28 -5.06
C PRO A 159 -0.86 -6.95 -4.62
N PHE A 160 -0.60 -7.06 -3.34
CA PHE A 160 0.66 -7.57 -2.83
C PHE A 160 0.87 -9.04 -3.15
N ILE A 161 2.13 -9.44 -3.38
CA ILE A 161 2.46 -10.79 -3.87
C ILE A 161 3.19 -11.63 -2.83
N THR A 162 3.15 -12.94 -3.01
CA THR A 162 4.06 -13.88 -2.32
C THR A 162 5.46 -13.84 -2.94
N GLU A 163 6.48 -14.29 -2.20
CA GLU A 163 7.90 -14.10 -2.55
C GLU A 163 8.35 -14.73 -3.89
N ASN A 164 7.52 -15.58 -4.50
CA ASN A 164 7.75 -16.15 -5.84
C ASN A 164 6.56 -15.89 -6.77
N THR A 165 5.75 -14.90 -6.47
CA THR A 165 4.53 -14.60 -7.22
C THR A 165 3.64 -15.84 -7.43
N GLU A 166 3.60 -16.73 -6.42
CA GLU A 166 2.64 -17.84 -6.43
C GLU A 166 1.21 -17.30 -6.39
N TYR A 167 1.02 -16.23 -5.61
CA TYR A 167 -0.24 -15.51 -5.46
C TYR A 167 -0.04 -14.00 -5.52
N VAL A 168 -1.03 -13.34 -6.13
CA VAL A 168 -1.40 -11.97 -5.83
C VAL A 168 -2.48 -12.03 -4.77
N VAL A 169 -2.33 -11.27 -3.70
CA VAL A 169 -3.25 -11.28 -2.56
C VAL A 169 -4.02 -9.97 -2.50
N ALA A 170 -5.32 -10.08 -2.30
CA ALA A 170 -6.22 -8.94 -2.23
C ALA A 170 -7.14 -9.05 -1.00
N GLY A 171 -7.08 -8.03 -0.15
CA GLY A 171 -7.91 -7.89 1.04
C GLY A 171 -9.04 -6.90 0.86
N THR A 172 -10.24 -7.27 1.30
CA THR A 172 -11.43 -6.42 1.26
C THR A 172 -11.26 -5.18 2.11
N ARG A 173 -11.51 -3.99 1.53
CA ARG A 173 -11.51 -2.74 2.30
C ARG A 173 -12.73 -2.60 3.20
N PHE A 174 -13.91 -2.93 2.68
CA PHE A 174 -15.18 -2.85 3.41
C PHE A 174 -15.80 -4.24 3.51
N SER A 175 -16.16 -4.65 4.72
CA SER A 175 -16.83 -5.92 4.93
C SER A 175 -18.25 -5.90 4.36
N ILE A 176 -18.67 -7.03 3.79
CA ILE A 176 -19.99 -7.20 3.20
C ILE A 176 -20.65 -8.47 3.72
N PRO A 177 -21.98 -8.57 3.62
CA PRO A 177 -22.65 -9.83 3.85
C PRO A 177 -22.21 -10.85 2.80
N ILE A 178 -21.59 -11.94 3.23
CA ILE A 178 -21.29 -13.05 2.30
C ILE A 178 -22.58 -13.65 1.78
N LYS A 179 -22.64 -13.91 0.47
CA LYS A 179 -23.80 -14.30 -0.34
C LYS A 179 -24.67 -13.14 -0.83
N ASN A 180 -24.19 -11.89 -0.76
CA ASN A 180 -24.90 -10.70 -1.27
C ASN A 180 -26.37 -10.66 -0.86
N GLN A 181 -26.65 -10.98 0.40
CA GLN A 181 -28.00 -10.94 0.95
C GLN A 181 -28.22 -9.61 1.66
N ASP A 182 -29.36 -9.02 1.45
CA ASP A 182 -29.81 -7.88 2.25
C ASP A 182 -30.00 -8.32 3.70
N VAL A 183 -29.16 -7.84 4.57
CA VAL A 183 -29.21 -8.11 6.02
C VAL A 183 -29.13 -6.80 6.79
N PRO A 184 -29.81 -6.69 7.93
CA PRO A 184 -29.76 -5.48 8.73
C PRO A 184 -28.36 -5.27 9.32
N ILE A 185 -27.90 -4.02 9.39
CA ILE A 185 -26.60 -3.65 9.96
C ILE A 185 -26.44 -4.12 11.42
N THR A 186 -27.55 -4.29 12.13
CA THR A 186 -27.56 -4.83 13.50
C THR A 186 -27.06 -6.28 13.58
N SER A 187 -27.03 -6.98 12.46
CA SER A 187 -26.46 -8.33 12.34
C SER A 187 -25.00 -8.35 11.86
N PHE A 188 -24.31 -7.22 11.94
CA PHE A 188 -22.94 -7.06 11.42
C PHE A 188 -22.01 -8.18 11.88
N LYS A 189 -21.96 -8.45 13.17
CA LYS A 189 -21.08 -9.47 13.75
C LYS A 189 -21.27 -10.87 13.18
N GLN A 190 -22.48 -11.22 12.81
CA GLN A 190 -22.83 -12.55 12.31
C GLN A 190 -22.64 -12.67 10.80
N ASN A 191 -23.07 -11.66 10.05
CA ASN A 191 -23.27 -11.77 8.61
C ASN A 191 -22.19 -11.05 7.78
N PHE A 192 -21.59 -9.98 8.30
CA PHE A 192 -20.56 -9.25 7.55
C PHE A 192 -19.19 -9.91 7.70
N LYS A 193 -18.50 -10.07 6.58
CA LYS A 193 -17.17 -10.66 6.50
C LYS A 193 -16.25 -9.80 5.65
N SER A 194 -14.99 -9.80 6.00
CA SER A 194 -13.92 -9.40 5.13
C SER A 194 -13.33 -10.63 4.46
N VAL A 195 -12.78 -10.46 3.29
CA VAL A 195 -12.28 -11.59 2.51
C VAL A 195 -10.84 -11.29 2.09
N ALA A 196 -9.94 -12.23 2.38
CA ALA A 196 -8.61 -12.28 1.81
C ALA A 196 -8.64 -13.24 0.61
N SER A 197 -8.39 -12.73 -0.59
CA SER A 197 -8.40 -13.48 -1.85
C SER A 197 -6.98 -13.82 -2.25
N PHE A 198 -6.70 -15.11 -2.47
CA PHE A 198 -5.44 -15.61 -2.97
C PHE A 198 -5.62 -15.96 -4.45
N ILE A 199 -5.03 -15.14 -5.31
CA ILE A 199 -5.13 -15.19 -6.76
C ILE A 199 -3.84 -15.82 -7.27
N SER A 200 -3.91 -17.08 -7.74
CA SER A 200 -2.74 -17.76 -8.31
C SER A 200 -2.30 -17.10 -9.62
N VAL A 201 -1.00 -17.10 -9.85
CA VAL A 201 -0.38 -16.55 -11.06
C VAL A 201 0.34 -17.69 -11.78
N ASP A 202 -0.01 -17.95 -13.04
CA ASP A 202 0.70 -18.92 -13.86
C ASP A 202 2.14 -18.44 -14.12
N LYS A 203 3.11 -19.26 -13.78
CA LYS A 203 4.54 -18.89 -13.83
C LYS A 203 5.06 -18.57 -15.23
N THR A 204 4.40 -19.06 -16.26
CA THR A 204 4.81 -18.88 -17.66
C THR A 204 4.08 -17.72 -18.31
N THR A 205 2.77 -17.68 -18.18
CA THR A 205 1.90 -16.72 -18.88
C THR A 205 1.56 -15.51 -18.04
N GLY A 206 1.66 -15.61 -16.71
CA GLY A 206 1.21 -14.60 -15.77
C GLY A 206 -0.29 -14.60 -15.51
N ASN A 207 -1.06 -15.44 -16.21
CA ASN A 207 -2.52 -15.45 -16.09
C ASN A 207 -2.96 -15.68 -14.65
N MET A 208 -3.91 -14.87 -14.22
CA MET A 208 -4.45 -14.87 -12.87
C MET A 208 -5.68 -15.78 -12.76
N HIS A 209 -5.83 -16.42 -11.59
CA HIS A 209 -7.02 -17.19 -11.26
C HIS A 209 -7.27 -17.16 -9.76
N ILE A 210 -8.53 -16.98 -9.31
CA ILE A 210 -8.84 -17.03 -7.87
C ILE A 210 -8.72 -18.48 -7.38
N ALA A 211 -7.67 -18.77 -6.64
CA ALA A 211 -7.40 -20.09 -6.14
C ALA A 211 -8.29 -20.43 -4.93
N PHE A 212 -8.40 -19.50 -4.00
CA PHE A 212 -9.26 -19.59 -2.83
C PHE A 212 -9.43 -18.22 -2.16
N GLN A 213 -10.45 -18.15 -1.31
CA GLN A 213 -10.71 -16.99 -0.46
C GLN A 213 -10.81 -17.44 1.00
N ILE A 214 -10.46 -16.54 1.93
CA ILE A 214 -10.57 -16.78 3.37
C ILE A 214 -11.53 -15.75 3.95
N ALA A 215 -12.60 -16.23 4.61
CA ALA A 215 -13.59 -15.37 5.25
C ALA A 215 -13.12 -14.96 6.65
N LEU A 216 -12.77 -13.71 6.82
CA LEU A 216 -12.40 -13.12 8.10
C LEU A 216 -13.61 -12.48 8.80
N PRO A 217 -13.56 -12.21 10.10
CA PRO A 217 -14.55 -11.34 10.75
C PRO A 217 -14.66 -10.00 10.02
N GLY A 218 -15.81 -9.34 10.14
CA GLY A 218 -16.00 -8.01 9.54
C GLY A 218 -15.01 -7.00 10.08
N MET A 219 -14.04 -6.60 9.26
CA MET A 219 -13.00 -5.63 9.56
C MET A 219 -12.48 -5.02 8.26
N SER A 220 -11.83 -3.86 8.33
CA SER A 220 -11.13 -3.31 7.17
C SER A 220 -9.74 -3.91 7.08
N LEU A 221 -9.39 -4.54 5.96
CA LEU A 221 -8.02 -4.95 5.65
C LEU A 221 -7.35 -3.78 4.92
N ASP A 222 -6.33 -3.18 5.55
CA ASP A 222 -5.81 -1.89 5.08
C ASP A 222 -4.52 -2.02 4.26
N LEU A 223 -3.50 -2.68 4.77
CA LEU A 223 -2.26 -2.98 4.02
C LEU A 223 -1.84 -4.41 4.27
N SER A 224 -0.99 -4.95 3.42
CA SER A 224 -0.47 -6.31 3.61
C SER A 224 0.88 -6.52 2.95
N HIS A 225 1.64 -7.48 3.46
CA HIS A 225 2.86 -7.97 2.83
C HIS A 225 3.09 -9.46 3.08
N SER A 226 3.82 -10.08 2.16
CA SER A 226 4.24 -11.47 2.26
C SER A 226 5.38 -11.66 3.26
N GLY A 227 5.36 -12.76 3.98
CA GLY A 227 6.52 -13.28 4.66
C GLY A 227 7.61 -13.72 3.68
N LYS A 228 8.86 -13.69 4.17
CA LYS A 228 10.08 -14.06 3.44
C LYS A 228 10.97 -14.90 4.37
N GLY A 229 11.92 -15.65 3.84
CA GLY A 229 12.86 -16.41 4.68
C GLY A 229 12.16 -17.21 5.78
N PRO A 230 12.37 -16.94 7.09
CA PRO A 230 11.72 -17.66 8.18
C PRO A 230 10.20 -17.56 8.18
N SER A 231 9.64 -16.45 7.71
CA SER A 231 8.20 -16.23 7.58
C SER A 231 7.63 -16.63 6.22
N SER A 232 8.42 -17.24 5.33
CA SER A 232 7.93 -17.76 4.04
C SER A 232 6.72 -18.67 4.23
N GLY A 233 5.69 -18.51 3.41
CA GLY A 233 4.43 -19.23 3.56
C GLY A 233 3.41 -18.53 4.45
N TRP A 234 3.76 -17.36 4.99
CA TRP A 234 2.84 -16.47 5.71
C TRP A 234 2.56 -15.21 4.94
N PHE A 235 1.42 -14.60 5.25
CA PHE A 235 0.99 -13.31 4.73
C PHE A 235 0.38 -12.48 5.86
N PHE A 236 0.71 -11.20 5.95
CA PHE A 236 0.32 -10.36 7.06
C PHE A 236 -0.54 -9.20 6.57
N PHE A 237 -1.63 -8.91 7.28
CA PHE A 237 -2.52 -7.78 7.01
C PHE A 237 -2.62 -6.89 8.23
N SER A 238 -2.56 -5.59 8.05
CA SER A 238 -3.05 -4.65 9.05
C SER A 238 -4.57 -4.52 8.96
N THR A 239 -5.19 -4.36 10.11
CA THR A 239 -6.65 -4.16 10.16
C THR A 239 -6.99 -3.05 11.14
N TYR A 240 -8.06 -2.35 10.85
CA TYR A 240 -8.73 -1.53 11.86
C TYR A 240 -10.21 -1.88 11.90
N ASN A 241 -10.79 -1.85 13.10
CA ASN A 241 -12.13 -2.38 13.35
C ASN A 241 -13.20 -1.30 13.44
N THR A 242 -12.99 -0.16 12.78
CA THR A 242 -13.92 0.97 12.80
C THR A 242 -15.31 0.61 12.30
N GLU A 243 -15.42 -0.34 11.38
CA GLU A 243 -16.70 -0.81 10.87
C GLU A 243 -17.56 -1.48 11.95
N GLN A 244 -16.96 -2.09 12.96
CA GLN A 244 -17.69 -2.69 14.08
C GLN A 244 -18.30 -1.66 15.02
N ALA A 245 -17.80 -0.45 14.97
CA ALA A 245 -18.34 0.71 15.67
C ALA A 245 -19.02 1.67 14.67
N ASN A 246 -19.84 1.14 13.81
CA ASN A 246 -20.46 1.75 12.64
C ASN A 246 -21.27 3.05 12.86
N THR A 247 -21.49 3.44 14.10
CA THR A 247 -22.12 4.70 14.49
C THR A 247 -21.13 5.78 14.93
N LEU A 248 -19.82 5.49 14.91
CA LEU A 248 -18.77 6.38 15.39
C LEU A 248 -17.85 6.81 14.25
N LEU A 249 -17.20 7.96 14.44
CA LEU A 249 -16.08 8.36 13.57
C LEU A 249 -14.87 7.44 13.82
N GLU A 250 -14.04 7.23 12.81
CA GLU A 250 -12.87 6.34 12.87
C GLU A 250 -12.01 6.57 14.10
N VAL A 251 -11.66 7.82 14.38
CA VAL A 251 -10.83 8.18 15.55
C VAL A 251 -11.45 7.75 16.87
N ASN A 252 -12.76 7.75 16.99
CA ASN A 252 -13.47 7.36 18.19
C ASN A 252 -13.68 5.84 18.24
N ALA A 253 -13.88 5.21 17.11
CA ALA A 253 -14.04 3.77 16.99
C ALA A 253 -12.74 3.04 17.38
N SER A 254 -11.60 3.46 16.83
CA SER A 254 -10.28 2.89 17.12
C SER A 254 -9.83 2.99 18.58
N GLN A 255 -10.53 3.75 19.42
CA GLN A 255 -10.28 3.76 20.87
C GLN A 255 -10.98 2.62 21.61
N LYS A 256 -12.01 2.03 21.03
CA LYS A 256 -12.86 1.03 21.68
C LYS A 256 -12.63 -0.37 21.12
N ASP A 257 -12.31 -0.48 19.85
CA ASP A 257 -12.07 -1.75 19.18
C ASP A 257 -10.60 -2.18 19.26
N LYS A 258 -10.39 -3.47 19.12
CA LYS A 258 -9.05 -4.05 19.01
C LYS A 258 -8.64 -4.05 17.53
N ASP A 259 -7.48 -3.50 17.28
CA ASP A 259 -6.83 -3.52 15.97
C ASP A 259 -5.73 -4.59 15.95
N PHE A 260 -5.49 -5.18 14.79
CA PHE A 260 -4.61 -6.34 14.67
C PHE A 260 -3.67 -6.27 13.46
N ILE A 261 -2.56 -7.02 13.56
CA ILE A 261 -1.94 -7.65 12.42
C ILE A 261 -2.53 -9.07 12.32
N VAL A 262 -3.18 -9.38 11.21
CA VAL A 262 -3.70 -10.72 10.90
C VAL A 262 -2.62 -11.50 10.17
N ALA A 263 -2.14 -12.55 10.79
CA ALA A 263 -1.13 -13.45 10.21
C ALA A 263 -1.82 -14.66 9.59
N VAL A 264 -1.67 -14.83 8.29
CA VAL A 264 -2.26 -15.92 7.49
C VAL A 264 -1.18 -16.88 7.07
N ASN A 265 -1.25 -18.13 7.53
CA ASN A 265 -0.47 -19.24 6.99
C ASN A 265 -1.13 -19.74 5.70
N TRP A 266 -0.75 -19.15 4.56
CA TRP A 266 -1.35 -19.47 3.28
C TRP A 266 -0.97 -20.88 2.77
N LYS A 267 0.17 -21.43 3.19
CA LYS A 267 0.49 -22.83 2.89
C LYS A 267 -0.46 -23.80 3.59
N LYS A 268 -0.84 -23.48 4.83
CA LYS A 268 -1.86 -24.25 5.53
C LYS A 268 -3.24 -24.13 4.85
N ALA A 269 -3.57 -22.95 4.35
CA ALA A 269 -4.77 -22.76 3.54
C ALA A 269 -4.76 -23.62 2.27
N GLU A 270 -3.62 -23.66 1.54
CA GLU A 270 -3.45 -24.57 0.38
C GLU A 270 -3.66 -26.03 0.73
N GLU A 271 -3.14 -26.49 1.87
CA GLU A 271 -3.32 -27.87 2.32
C GLU A 271 -4.80 -28.19 2.51
N TYR A 272 -5.57 -27.26 3.08
CA TYR A 272 -7.00 -27.42 3.22
C TYR A 272 -7.70 -27.52 1.87
N VAL A 273 -7.40 -26.62 0.93
CA VAL A 273 -7.94 -26.67 -0.42
C VAL A 273 -7.59 -27.98 -1.13
N LYS A 274 -6.32 -28.41 -1.09
CA LYS A 274 -5.85 -29.65 -1.68
C LYS A 274 -6.50 -30.90 -1.08
N SER A 275 -6.87 -30.85 0.20
CA SER A 275 -7.60 -31.93 0.89
C SER A 275 -9.12 -31.88 0.70
N GLY A 276 -9.63 -31.01 -0.17
CA GLY A 276 -11.04 -30.86 -0.48
C GLY A 276 -11.85 -30.18 0.62
N LYS A 277 -11.20 -29.49 1.55
CA LYS A 277 -11.85 -28.66 2.57
C LYS A 277 -12.16 -27.27 2.03
N GLY A 278 -13.10 -26.61 2.68
CA GLY A 278 -13.64 -25.34 2.22
C GLY A 278 -14.98 -25.49 1.51
N THR A 279 -15.70 -24.40 1.43
CA THR A 279 -17.03 -24.37 0.82
C THR A 279 -16.91 -23.83 -0.60
N LYS A 280 -17.43 -24.57 -1.57
CA LYS A 280 -17.61 -24.08 -2.93
C LYS A 280 -18.78 -23.11 -2.97
N MET A 281 -18.47 -21.86 -3.26
CA MET A 281 -19.48 -20.80 -3.36
C MET A 281 -19.74 -20.48 -4.82
N LYS A 282 -21.01 -20.60 -5.23
CA LYS A 282 -21.46 -20.08 -6.53
C LYS A 282 -21.45 -18.55 -6.45
N THR A 283 -20.63 -17.95 -7.29
CA THR A 283 -20.52 -16.51 -7.43
C THR A 283 -20.04 -16.19 -8.83
N GLN A 284 -20.43 -15.05 -9.35
CA GLN A 284 -20.03 -14.63 -10.69
C GLN A 284 -19.03 -13.48 -10.59
N TYR A 285 -18.02 -13.52 -11.43
CA TYR A 285 -17.05 -12.45 -11.57
C TYR A 285 -16.45 -12.45 -12.98
N TYR A 286 -16.02 -11.29 -13.44
CA TYR A 286 -15.43 -11.15 -14.76
C TYR A 286 -13.92 -11.33 -14.70
N HIS A 287 -13.42 -12.03 -15.73
CA HIS A 287 -12.02 -12.23 -16.02
C HIS A 287 -11.74 -11.69 -17.43
N ASN A 288 -11.17 -10.53 -17.52
CA ASN A 288 -10.97 -9.79 -18.76
C ASN A 288 -9.50 -9.85 -19.19
N THR A 289 -9.25 -10.23 -20.43
CA THR A 289 -7.89 -10.36 -20.99
C THR A 289 -7.75 -9.57 -22.29
N TRP A 290 -6.58 -9.01 -22.50
CA TRP A 290 -6.18 -8.40 -23.73
C TRP A 290 -5.26 -9.34 -24.53
N ASN A 291 -5.52 -9.49 -25.82
CA ASN A 291 -4.67 -10.25 -26.73
C ASN A 291 -3.94 -9.29 -27.68
N GLU A 292 -2.62 -9.25 -27.57
CA GLU A 292 -1.78 -8.36 -28.38
C GLU A 292 -1.73 -8.76 -29.85
N ASP A 293 -1.80 -10.05 -30.16
CA ASP A 293 -1.72 -10.53 -31.54
C ASP A 293 -2.97 -10.20 -32.35
N THR A 294 -4.13 -10.26 -31.69
CA THR A 294 -5.42 -9.99 -32.34
C THR A 294 -5.94 -8.57 -32.09
N HIS A 295 -5.25 -7.79 -31.24
CA HIS A 295 -5.68 -6.47 -30.78
C HIS A 295 -7.14 -6.44 -30.33
N SER A 296 -7.52 -7.42 -29.51
CA SER A 296 -8.88 -7.56 -29.01
C SER A 296 -8.95 -7.94 -27.55
N ALA A 297 -10.01 -7.49 -26.89
CA ALA A 297 -10.33 -7.87 -25.53
C ALA A 297 -11.28 -9.07 -25.52
N THR A 298 -11.07 -9.96 -24.54
CA THR A 298 -11.98 -11.06 -24.24
C THR A 298 -12.44 -10.94 -22.82
N SER A 299 -13.74 -11.10 -22.58
CA SER A 299 -14.34 -11.10 -21.26
C SER A 299 -15.00 -12.45 -20.99
N LYS A 300 -14.65 -13.06 -19.88
CA LYS A 300 -15.19 -14.36 -19.45
C LYS A 300 -15.79 -14.23 -18.06
N VAL A 301 -16.91 -14.89 -17.84
CA VAL A 301 -17.54 -15.01 -16.51
C VAL A 301 -17.13 -16.32 -15.89
N GLU A 302 -16.61 -16.27 -14.68
CA GLU A 302 -16.34 -17.42 -13.83
C GLU A 302 -17.46 -17.55 -12.78
N ASP A 303 -17.74 -18.78 -12.32
CA ASP A 303 -18.97 -19.05 -11.56
C ASP A 303 -18.76 -19.58 -10.14
N GLU A 304 -17.54 -19.89 -9.72
CA GLU A 304 -17.31 -20.57 -8.44
C GLU A 304 -15.98 -20.16 -7.80
N VAL A 305 -15.99 -20.01 -6.47
CA VAL A 305 -14.76 -19.86 -5.66
C VAL A 305 -14.79 -20.79 -4.46
N ILE A 306 -13.60 -21.19 -3.96
CA ILE A 306 -13.46 -21.95 -2.72
C ILE A 306 -13.29 -20.96 -1.57
N MET A 307 -14.18 -21.02 -0.58
CA MET A 307 -14.13 -20.20 0.63
C MET A 307 -13.68 -21.03 1.83
N LEU A 308 -12.65 -20.58 2.54
CA LEU A 308 -12.17 -21.16 3.79
C LEU A 308 -12.67 -20.33 4.98
N ASP A 309 -13.19 -21.00 5.99
CA ASP A 309 -13.63 -20.37 7.24
C ASP A 309 -12.64 -20.72 8.37
N PRO A 310 -11.91 -19.73 8.93
CA PRO A 310 -10.94 -19.96 10.00
C PRO A 310 -11.60 -20.33 11.34
N SER A 311 -12.90 -20.13 11.50
CA SER A 311 -13.61 -20.61 12.68
C SER A 311 -13.73 -22.13 12.71
N GLU A 312 -13.76 -22.77 11.53
CA GLU A 312 -13.85 -24.23 11.33
C GLU A 312 -12.47 -24.84 11.05
N LEU A 313 -11.62 -24.16 10.26
CA LEU A 313 -10.30 -24.61 9.83
C LEU A 313 -9.21 -23.93 10.67
N LYS A 314 -8.70 -24.64 11.66
CA LYS A 314 -7.75 -24.10 12.65
C LYS A 314 -6.31 -24.00 12.12
N ASP A 315 -5.46 -23.33 12.88
CA ASP A 315 -4.01 -23.19 12.62
C ASP A 315 -3.63 -22.50 11.29
N MET A 316 -4.62 -21.84 10.65
CA MET A 316 -4.44 -21.10 9.42
C MET A 316 -4.25 -19.61 9.70
N ILE A 317 -4.89 -19.08 10.73
CA ILE A 317 -4.92 -17.64 11.02
C ILE A 317 -4.68 -17.40 12.51
N TYR A 318 -3.88 -16.36 12.78
CA TYR A 318 -3.64 -15.82 14.12
C TYR A 318 -3.70 -14.30 14.06
N MET A 319 -4.05 -13.68 15.18
CA MET A 319 -4.10 -12.22 15.33
C MET A 319 -3.04 -11.75 16.33
N ILE A 320 -2.35 -10.67 16.00
CA ILE A 320 -1.41 -9.98 16.89
C ILE A 320 -2.00 -8.61 17.18
N PRO A 321 -2.31 -8.23 18.42
CA PRO A 321 -2.78 -6.88 18.72
C PRO A 321 -1.82 -5.83 18.19
N CYS A 322 -2.35 -4.76 17.62
CA CYS A 322 -1.55 -3.66 17.08
C CYS A 322 -2.12 -2.31 17.54
N PRO A 323 -1.29 -1.32 17.89
CA PRO A 323 -1.77 -0.04 18.33
C PRO A 323 -2.55 0.71 17.26
N LYS A 324 -3.64 1.25 17.67
CA LYS A 324 -4.59 2.21 17.09
C LYS A 324 -4.51 2.48 15.59
N SER A 325 -5.49 1.93 14.87
CA SER A 325 -5.71 2.16 13.45
C SER A 325 -4.45 1.87 12.62
N PRO A 326 -3.93 0.62 12.68
CA PRO A 326 -2.74 0.28 11.91
C PRO A 326 -3.02 0.39 10.42
N HIS A 327 -2.12 1.08 9.71
CA HIS A 327 -2.13 1.19 8.26
C HIS A 327 -1.01 0.36 7.67
N GLY A 328 0.25 0.62 8.04
CA GLY A 328 1.39 -0.16 7.59
C GLY A 328 1.40 -1.57 8.18
N CYS A 329 1.82 -2.51 7.34
CA CYS A 329 2.11 -3.90 7.71
C CYS A 329 3.22 -4.38 6.78
N ASP A 330 4.48 -4.06 7.12
CA ASP A 330 5.62 -4.22 6.23
C ASP A 330 6.55 -5.30 6.77
N VAL A 331 7.05 -6.19 5.90
CA VAL A 331 7.93 -7.31 6.30
C VAL A 331 9.34 -7.02 5.80
N ASP A 332 10.31 -7.02 6.72
CA ASP A 332 11.70 -6.72 6.43
C ASP A 332 12.34 -7.73 5.45
N PRO A 333 13.46 -7.38 4.80
CA PRO A 333 14.13 -8.25 3.84
C PRO A 333 14.55 -9.62 4.36
N SER A 334 14.81 -9.74 5.66
CA SER A 334 15.14 -11.01 6.30
C SER A 334 13.92 -11.90 6.55
N GLY A 335 12.72 -11.29 6.57
CA GLY A 335 11.47 -11.94 6.93
C GLY A 335 11.30 -12.23 8.43
N GLU A 336 12.19 -11.71 9.26
CA GLU A 336 12.12 -11.85 10.70
C GLU A 336 11.26 -10.78 11.37
N TYR A 337 11.25 -9.55 10.82
CA TYR A 337 10.55 -8.43 11.43
C TYR A 337 9.30 -8.04 10.65
N ILE A 338 8.19 -7.90 11.36
CA ILE A 338 6.92 -7.38 10.84
C ILE A 338 6.69 -6.02 11.53
N VAL A 339 6.57 -4.96 10.73
CA VAL A 339 6.41 -3.58 11.21
C VAL A 339 4.94 -3.20 11.12
N GLY A 340 4.33 -2.86 12.24
CA GLY A 340 2.96 -2.32 12.27
C GLY A 340 2.99 -0.80 12.43
N SER A 341 2.24 -0.06 11.62
CA SER A 341 2.21 1.41 11.65
C SER A 341 0.82 1.91 11.94
N GLY A 342 0.56 2.25 13.21
CA GLY A 342 -0.75 2.76 13.65
C GLY A 342 -0.89 4.26 13.41
N LYS A 343 -1.76 4.69 12.49
CA LYS A 343 -2.01 6.10 12.15
C LYS A 343 -2.25 7.01 13.35
N LEU A 344 -2.86 6.47 14.39
CA LEU A 344 -3.25 7.19 15.61
C LEU A 344 -2.36 6.87 16.82
N ALA A 345 -1.24 6.17 16.61
CA ALA A 345 -0.27 5.83 17.64
C ALA A 345 1.03 6.63 17.46
N ALA A 346 1.63 7.06 18.56
CA ALA A 346 2.93 7.75 18.56
C ALA A 346 4.08 6.76 18.79
N LEU A 347 3.97 5.56 18.22
CA LEU A 347 4.98 4.51 18.27
C LEU A 347 4.84 3.59 17.05
N ILE A 348 5.91 2.85 16.73
CA ILE A 348 5.89 1.80 15.71
C ILE A 348 6.22 0.48 16.39
N PRO A 349 5.28 -0.47 16.54
CA PRO A 349 5.61 -1.81 17.00
C PRO A 349 6.33 -2.60 15.92
N VAL A 350 7.34 -3.33 16.32
CA VAL A 350 8.07 -4.27 15.50
C VAL A 350 7.92 -5.65 16.11
N PHE A 351 7.32 -6.57 15.37
CA PHE A 351 7.12 -7.95 15.82
C PHE A 351 8.22 -8.85 15.26
N SER A 352 8.61 -9.88 16.01
CA SER A 352 9.55 -10.90 15.59
C SER A 352 8.79 -12.15 15.16
N PHE A 353 9.03 -12.64 13.97
CA PHE A 353 8.41 -13.88 13.48
C PHE A 353 8.83 -15.10 14.32
N THR A 354 10.10 -15.16 14.74
CA THR A 354 10.60 -16.21 15.63
C THR A 354 9.84 -16.23 16.96
N LYS A 355 9.64 -15.07 17.58
CA LYS A 355 8.85 -14.97 18.83
C LYS A 355 7.38 -15.31 18.59
N PHE A 356 6.80 -14.82 17.51
CA PHE A 356 5.42 -15.11 17.12
C PHE A 356 5.20 -16.61 16.92
N SER A 357 6.07 -17.28 16.17
CA SER A 357 6.00 -18.74 15.95
C SER A 357 6.13 -19.51 17.25
N LYS A 358 7.03 -19.08 18.15
CA LYS A 358 7.16 -19.67 19.48
C LYS A 358 5.90 -19.47 20.31
N ALA A 359 5.30 -18.28 20.28
CA ALA A 359 4.07 -17.99 21.01
C ALA A 359 2.90 -18.88 20.55
N ILE A 360 2.82 -19.17 19.25
CA ILE A 360 1.85 -20.13 18.70
C ILE A 360 2.11 -21.55 19.25
N ALA A 361 3.36 -22.02 19.17
CA ALA A 361 3.73 -23.36 19.63
C ALA A 361 3.46 -23.54 21.13
N ASP A 362 3.74 -22.53 21.93
CA ASP A 362 3.51 -22.50 23.38
C ASP A 362 2.04 -22.19 23.75
N LYS A 363 1.17 -21.92 22.76
CA LYS A 363 -0.21 -21.48 22.96
C LYS A 363 -0.33 -20.24 23.86
N ASN A 364 0.60 -19.29 23.72
CA ASN A 364 0.64 -18.07 24.49
C ASN A 364 -0.33 -17.03 23.94
N PHE A 365 -1.63 -17.28 24.15
CA PHE A 365 -2.74 -16.47 23.67
C PHE A 365 -3.36 -15.65 24.82
N GLU A 366 -3.92 -14.50 24.48
CA GLU A 366 -4.75 -13.70 25.41
C GLU A 366 -6.26 -13.98 25.27
N GLY A 367 -6.64 -14.91 24.38
CA GLY A 367 -8.01 -15.27 24.08
C GLY A 367 -8.19 -15.51 22.60
N ASP A 368 -9.40 -15.28 22.13
CA ASP A 368 -9.73 -15.37 20.71
C ASP A 368 -10.57 -14.15 20.25
N TYR A 369 -10.58 -13.93 18.93
CA TYR A 369 -11.46 -12.96 18.28
C TYR A 369 -12.25 -13.70 17.19
N TYR A 370 -13.53 -13.93 17.45
CA TYR A 370 -14.43 -14.76 16.61
C TYR A 370 -13.88 -16.19 16.36
N GLY A 371 -13.30 -16.80 17.40
CA GLY A 371 -12.73 -18.15 17.32
C GLY A 371 -11.32 -18.22 16.69
N ILE A 372 -10.72 -17.09 16.35
CA ILE A 372 -9.34 -16.99 15.85
C ILE A 372 -8.44 -16.64 17.03
N PRO A 373 -7.37 -17.41 17.32
CA PRO A 373 -6.48 -17.14 18.43
C PRO A 373 -5.80 -15.78 18.35
N VAL A 374 -5.78 -15.04 19.48
CA VAL A 374 -5.08 -13.78 19.62
C VAL A 374 -3.79 -14.01 20.41
N VAL A 375 -2.65 -13.85 19.76
CA VAL A 375 -1.32 -13.96 20.38
C VAL A 375 -1.12 -12.78 21.32
N LYS A 376 -0.57 -13.01 22.50
CA LYS A 376 -0.25 -11.90 23.41
C LYS A 376 0.75 -10.95 22.75
N TYR A 377 0.46 -9.65 22.84
CA TYR A 377 1.28 -8.60 22.24
C TYR A 377 2.77 -8.75 22.59
N GLU A 378 3.09 -8.86 23.88
CA GLU A 378 4.46 -8.96 24.38
C GLU A 378 5.18 -10.25 23.92
N ALA A 379 4.41 -11.31 23.63
CA ALA A 379 4.98 -12.58 23.21
C ALA A 379 5.50 -12.55 21.78
N ALA A 380 4.96 -11.68 20.94
CA ALA A 380 5.41 -11.51 19.56
C ALA A 380 6.32 -10.27 19.38
N LEU A 381 6.34 -9.35 20.34
CA LEU A 381 7.02 -8.06 20.23
C LEU A 381 8.55 -8.22 20.22
N HIS A 382 9.20 -7.63 19.20
CA HIS A 382 10.65 -7.38 19.20
C HIS A 382 10.95 -6.10 19.99
N GLY A 383 10.27 -5.01 19.68
CA GLY A 383 10.40 -3.71 20.35
C GLY A 383 9.50 -2.66 19.73
N GLU A 384 9.61 -1.43 20.22
CA GLU A 384 8.83 -0.30 19.76
C GLU A 384 9.71 0.90 19.46
N VAL A 385 9.59 1.50 18.28
CA VAL A 385 10.20 2.80 18.02
C VAL A 385 9.35 3.86 18.72
N GLN A 386 9.91 4.46 19.75
CA GLN A 386 9.22 5.42 20.60
C GLN A 386 9.26 6.83 20.01
N LYS A 387 8.11 7.50 19.98
CA LYS A 387 7.95 8.91 19.56
C LYS A 387 8.63 9.21 18.21
N PRO A 388 8.45 8.36 17.19
CA PRO A 388 9.11 8.56 15.90
C PRO A 388 8.58 9.78 15.15
N GLY A 389 7.33 10.16 15.35
CA GLY A 389 6.55 11.19 14.68
C GLY A 389 5.07 10.91 14.83
N LEU A 390 4.22 11.61 14.08
CA LEU A 390 2.76 11.43 14.11
C LEU A 390 2.25 10.91 12.77
N GLY A 391 1.36 9.92 12.84
CA GLY A 391 0.74 9.31 11.68
C GLY A 391 1.68 8.43 10.85
N PRO A 392 2.35 7.40 11.44
CA PRO A 392 3.13 6.45 10.66
C PRO A 392 2.24 5.66 9.70
N LEU A 393 2.67 5.50 8.45
CA LEU A 393 1.93 4.78 7.41
C LEU A 393 2.75 3.60 6.85
N HIS A 394 3.53 3.83 5.81
CA HIS A 394 4.31 2.80 5.11
C HIS A 394 5.75 2.76 5.58
N THR A 395 6.35 1.58 5.54
CA THR A 395 7.76 1.36 5.87
C THR A 395 8.45 0.60 4.74
N GLU A 396 9.61 1.08 4.33
CA GLU A 396 10.48 0.45 3.34
C GLU A 396 11.88 0.22 3.92
N PHE A 397 12.67 -0.64 3.28
CA PHE A 397 13.94 -1.11 3.82
C PHE A 397 15.09 -0.89 2.85
N ASP A 398 16.30 -0.58 3.38
CA ASP A 398 17.50 -0.34 2.57
C ASP A 398 18.41 -1.57 2.40
N GLY A 399 18.06 -2.70 2.99
CA GLY A 399 18.90 -3.90 3.01
C GLY A 399 20.16 -3.79 3.88
N LYS A 400 20.37 -2.67 4.59
CA LYS A 400 21.51 -2.43 5.48
C LYS A 400 21.11 -2.49 6.97
N GLY A 401 19.89 -2.95 7.26
CA GLY A 401 19.33 -3.02 8.60
C GLY A 401 18.60 -1.77 9.06
N ASN A 402 18.31 -0.84 8.13
CA ASN A 402 17.51 0.33 8.42
C ASN A 402 16.15 0.24 7.75
N ALA A 403 15.17 0.83 8.42
CA ALA A 403 13.82 1.04 7.93
C ALA A 403 13.53 2.54 7.79
N TYR A 404 12.68 2.86 6.83
CA TYR A 404 12.25 4.22 6.49
C TYR A 404 10.74 4.27 6.54
N THR A 405 10.18 5.06 7.45
CA THR A 405 8.74 5.17 7.63
C THR A 405 8.25 6.55 7.25
N SER A 406 7.15 6.61 6.49
CA SER A 406 6.45 7.85 6.18
C SER A 406 5.54 8.27 7.31
N PHE A 407 5.53 9.57 7.64
CA PHE A 407 4.70 10.14 8.69
C PHE A 407 3.74 11.18 8.12
N PHE A 408 2.53 10.75 7.90
CA PHE A 408 1.48 11.52 7.23
C PHE A 408 1.16 12.85 7.93
N LEU A 409 0.98 12.84 9.25
CA LEU A 409 0.65 14.04 10.01
C LEU A 409 1.86 14.96 10.24
N SER A 410 3.03 14.39 10.48
CA SER A 410 4.26 15.16 10.66
C SER A 410 4.89 15.65 9.36
N SER A 411 4.49 15.08 8.20
CA SER A 411 5.07 15.37 6.88
C SER A 411 6.59 15.18 6.86
N GLU A 412 7.04 13.98 7.19
CA GLU A 412 8.46 13.63 7.26
C GLU A 412 8.71 12.15 6.92
N ILE A 413 9.93 11.81 6.53
CA ILE A 413 10.45 10.45 6.54
C ILE A 413 11.39 10.30 7.73
N VAL A 414 11.27 9.19 8.44
CA VAL A 414 12.15 8.84 9.56
C VAL A 414 12.88 7.55 9.25
N LYS A 415 14.22 7.61 9.25
CA LYS A 415 15.11 6.46 9.19
C LYS A 415 15.34 5.94 10.60
N TRP A 416 15.22 4.64 10.80
CA TRP A 416 15.45 3.99 12.10
C TRP A 416 16.08 2.61 11.95
N SER A 417 16.75 2.14 13.01
CA SER A 417 17.41 0.82 13.06
C SER A 417 16.39 -0.27 13.38
N LEU A 418 16.29 -1.30 12.54
CA LEU A 418 15.48 -2.50 12.81
C LEU A 418 15.92 -3.23 14.08
N LYS A 419 17.23 -3.40 14.26
CA LYS A 419 17.79 -4.12 15.40
C LYS A 419 17.54 -3.41 16.73
N ASP A 420 17.79 -2.09 16.77
CA ASP A 420 17.80 -1.33 18.02
C ASP A 420 16.49 -0.58 18.26
N VAL A 421 15.56 -0.58 17.28
CA VAL A 421 14.29 0.16 17.26
C VAL A 421 14.45 1.63 17.63
N LYS A 422 15.52 2.26 17.09
CA LYS A 422 15.92 3.65 17.39
C LYS A 422 15.93 4.51 16.14
N VAL A 423 15.43 5.74 16.26
CA VAL A 423 15.50 6.75 15.23
C VAL A 423 16.98 7.13 14.98
N LEU A 424 17.39 7.15 13.71
CA LEU A 424 18.75 7.47 13.25
C LEU A 424 18.80 8.81 12.53
N ASP A 425 17.75 9.12 11.73
CA ASP A 425 17.67 10.34 10.94
C ASP A 425 16.23 10.69 10.63
N ARG A 426 15.98 11.95 10.26
CA ARG A 426 14.68 12.42 9.76
C ARG A 426 14.83 13.56 8.78
N VAL A 427 13.97 13.60 7.79
CA VAL A 427 13.90 14.70 6.84
C VAL A 427 12.45 15.16 6.67
N PRO A 428 12.21 16.47 6.59
CA PRO A 428 10.88 16.98 6.24
C PRO A 428 10.56 16.65 4.80
N THR A 429 9.29 16.35 4.53
CA THR A 429 8.75 16.23 3.18
C THR A 429 7.80 17.39 2.90
N TYR A 430 7.32 17.48 1.65
CA TYR A 430 6.16 18.31 1.38
C TYR A 430 4.94 17.77 2.14
N TYR A 431 3.88 18.56 2.15
CA TYR A 431 2.72 18.27 2.98
C TYR A 431 2.11 16.90 2.70
N SER A 432 1.84 16.18 3.78
CA SER A 432 1.08 14.94 3.78
C SER A 432 1.67 13.83 2.90
N ILE A 433 2.90 13.41 3.24
CA ILE A 433 3.46 12.19 2.66
C ILE A 433 2.55 10.99 2.98
N GLY A 434 2.22 10.22 1.97
CA GLY A 434 1.53 8.93 2.13
C GLY A 434 2.50 7.78 1.90
N HIS A 435 2.63 7.40 0.65
CA HIS A 435 3.51 6.32 0.24
C HIS A 435 4.97 6.76 0.18
N LEU A 436 5.85 5.78 0.32
CA LEU A 436 7.25 5.89 0.00
C LEU A 436 7.70 4.63 -0.74
N CYS A 437 8.81 4.70 -1.44
CA CYS A 437 9.36 3.58 -2.18
C CYS A 437 10.90 3.63 -2.15
N ILE A 438 11.50 2.49 -1.90
CA ILE A 438 12.94 2.24 -2.07
C ILE A 438 13.09 1.19 -3.19
N PRO A 439 14.03 1.31 -4.14
CA PRO A 439 14.22 0.29 -5.15
C PRO A 439 14.39 -1.10 -4.54
N GLY A 440 13.40 -1.98 -4.76
CA GLY A 440 13.34 -3.32 -4.16
C GLY A 440 13.18 -3.35 -2.65
N GLY A 441 12.65 -2.28 -2.03
CA GLY A 441 12.58 -2.13 -0.57
C GLY A 441 11.77 -3.18 0.16
N ASP A 442 10.81 -3.80 -0.51
CA ASP A 442 9.97 -4.89 -0.02
C ASP A 442 10.50 -6.28 -0.38
N THR A 443 11.66 -6.39 -1.03
CA THR A 443 12.28 -7.65 -1.45
C THR A 443 13.30 -8.16 -0.44
N LYS A 444 13.89 -9.35 -0.72
CA LYS A 444 15.01 -9.89 0.05
C LYS A 444 16.31 -9.12 -0.11
N LYS A 445 16.47 -8.37 -1.21
CA LYS A 445 17.70 -7.66 -1.57
C LYS A 445 17.40 -6.25 -2.07
N PRO A 446 17.01 -5.34 -1.20
CA PRO A 446 16.86 -3.94 -1.56
C PRO A 446 18.16 -3.32 -2.10
N TRP A 447 18.05 -2.42 -3.08
CA TRP A 447 19.21 -1.68 -3.59
C TRP A 447 19.59 -0.50 -2.72
N GLY A 448 18.71 0.01 -1.88
CA GLY A 448 18.99 0.94 -0.81
C GLY A 448 19.78 2.19 -1.18
N LYS A 449 19.52 2.80 -2.35
CA LYS A 449 20.22 3.99 -2.83
C LYS A 449 19.36 5.25 -2.76
N TYR A 450 18.07 5.10 -3.01
CA TYR A 450 17.12 6.19 -3.02
C TYR A 450 15.90 5.84 -2.18
N VAL A 451 15.26 6.84 -1.59
CA VAL A 451 13.88 6.77 -1.13
C VAL A 451 13.08 7.89 -1.79
N ILE A 452 11.90 7.55 -2.27
CA ILE A 452 10.97 8.49 -2.89
C ILE A 452 9.81 8.70 -1.95
N ALA A 453 9.53 9.96 -1.64
CA ALA A 453 8.35 10.37 -0.89
C ALA A 453 7.25 10.80 -1.84
N TYR A 454 6.05 10.24 -1.70
CA TYR A 454 4.86 10.65 -2.46
C TYR A 454 3.93 11.47 -1.57
N ASN A 455 3.87 12.77 -1.83
CA ASN A 455 3.04 13.72 -1.10
C ASN A 455 1.67 13.79 -1.78
N LYS A 456 0.72 13.03 -1.25
CA LYS A 456 -0.52 12.70 -1.96
C LYS A 456 -1.69 13.66 -1.73
N ILE A 457 -1.61 14.54 -0.76
CA ILE A 457 -2.68 15.49 -0.46
C ILE A 457 -2.24 16.91 -0.79
N THR A 458 -3.08 17.63 -1.52
CA THR A 458 -2.90 19.05 -1.77
C THR A 458 -3.23 19.83 -0.50
N LYS A 459 -2.29 20.62 -0.01
CA LYS A 459 -2.52 21.49 1.14
C LYS A 459 -3.44 22.63 0.79
N ASP A 460 -4.33 22.95 1.72
CA ASP A 460 -5.17 24.15 1.72
C ASP A 460 -6.09 24.31 0.50
N ARG A 461 -6.38 23.24 -0.20
CA ARG A 461 -7.27 23.25 -1.36
C ARG A 461 -8.62 23.94 -1.11
N TYR A 462 -9.09 23.85 0.11
CA TYR A 462 -10.38 24.40 0.53
C TYR A 462 -10.25 25.50 1.59
N LEU A 463 -9.04 25.87 1.95
CA LEU A 463 -8.77 26.90 2.94
C LEU A 463 -8.36 28.21 2.24
N PRO A 464 -8.89 29.37 2.65
CA PRO A 464 -8.59 30.65 2.01
C PRO A 464 -7.21 31.21 2.40
N THR A 465 -6.35 30.42 3.01
CA THR A 465 -5.07 30.85 3.58
C THR A 465 -3.89 30.13 2.99
N GLY A 466 -2.97 30.85 2.42
CA GLY A 466 -1.70 30.38 1.91
C GLY A 466 -1.74 29.77 0.51
N PRO A 467 -0.58 29.52 -0.09
CA PRO A 467 -0.48 28.89 -1.40
C PRO A 467 -0.83 27.41 -1.32
N GLU A 468 -1.52 26.91 -2.33
CA GLU A 468 -1.77 25.49 -2.50
C GLU A 468 -0.45 24.75 -2.76
N LEU A 469 -0.25 23.62 -2.06
CA LEU A 469 0.85 22.68 -2.33
C LEU A 469 0.30 21.49 -3.12
N PRO A 470 0.65 21.37 -4.41
CA PRO A 470 0.17 20.25 -5.24
C PRO A 470 0.77 18.92 -4.78
N GLN A 471 0.16 17.83 -5.24
CA GLN A 471 0.76 16.50 -5.11
C GLN A 471 2.15 16.52 -5.77
N ALA A 472 3.12 15.90 -5.11
CA ALA A 472 4.51 15.91 -5.54
C ALA A 472 5.24 14.64 -5.14
N ALA A 473 6.35 14.37 -5.80
CA ALA A 473 7.31 13.36 -5.39
C ALA A 473 8.67 14.02 -5.07
N GLN A 474 9.34 13.54 -4.03
CA GLN A 474 10.67 13.99 -3.66
C GLN A 474 11.62 12.80 -3.62
N LEU A 475 12.77 12.93 -4.26
CA LEU A 475 13.81 11.91 -4.31
C LEU A 475 14.92 12.24 -3.29
N TYR A 476 15.16 11.31 -2.38
CA TYR A 476 16.25 11.43 -1.40
C TYR A 476 17.32 10.37 -1.67
N ASP A 477 18.57 10.79 -1.68
CA ASP A 477 19.75 9.90 -1.64
C ASP A 477 19.90 9.35 -0.22
N ILE A 478 19.92 8.01 -0.08
CA ILE A 478 20.08 7.28 1.18
C ILE A 478 21.34 6.40 1.17
N SER A 479 22.25 6.60 0.24
CA SER A 479 23.50 5.85 0.16
C SER A 479 24.44 6.16 1.33
N GLY A 480 24.34 7.35 1.93
CA GLY A 480 25.06 7.77 3.11
C GLY A 480 24.32 7.54 4.44
N ASP A 481 24.88 8.07 5.52
CA ASP A 481 24.27 7.98 6.86
C ASP A 481 23.02 8.85 6.97
N LYS A 482 23.01 9.99 6.28
CA LYS A 482 21.93 10.97 6.25
C LYS A 482 21.18 10.95 4.94
N MET A 483 19.87 11.17 5.01
CA MET A 483 19.02 11.36 3.84
C MET A 483 19.26 12.75 3.24
N GLN A 484 19.46 12.86 1.92
CA GLN A 484 19.73 14.12 1.21
C GLN A 484 18.77 14.28 0.02
N LEU A 485 18.03 15.40 -0.01
CA LEU A 485 17.13 15.76 -1.12
C LEU A 485 17.95 16.16 -2.34
#